data_d17bc320534a4128d71b4a52ee44a32c
#
_entry.id   d17bc320534a4128d71b4a52ee44a32c
#
_cell.length_a   1.000
_cell.length_b   1.000
_cell.length_c   1.000
_cell.angle_alpha   90.00
_cell.angle_beta   90.00
_cell.angle_gamma   90.00
#
_symmetry.space_group_name_H-M   'P 1'
#
loop_
_entity.id
_entity.type
_entity.pdbx_description
1 polymer ?
#
loop_
_entity_poly.entity_id
_entity_poly.type
_entity_poly.pdbx_seq_one_letter_code
_entity_poly.pdbx_strand_id
1 'polypeptide(L)'
;ENIEDHFPDVGKVIIVGHGAEQQINDILLTRYACYLIAQNGDSRKPQVAFAQTYFAVQTRKAEVIEQRLLDCERLKAREKLSQTEKQLSGILYERGIDNKGFAIIRSKGDQALFNLSTQMLKKRMNVPTNRPIADFLPTISIKAKDLAAEMTNVNVQTKDLYGQSPIEKEHIDNNTAVRDMLLQRGIKPE
;
A
#
# COMPACT_ATOMS: atom_id res chain seq x y z
N GLU A 1 0.72 22.67 17.31
CA GLU A 1 1.48 23.85 16.91
C GLU A 1 0.69 25.10 17.32
N ASN A 2 1.35 26.08 17.93
CA ASN A 2 0.70 27.31 18.39
C ASN A 2 0.49 28.24 17.18
N ILE A 3 -0.65 28.94 17.11
CA ILE A 3 -0.95 29.84 15.98
C ILE A 3 0.12 30.92 15.84
N GLU A 4 0.66 31.40 16.97
CA GLU A 4 1.71 32.46 17.02
C GLU A 4 3.00 32.02 16.31
N ASP A 5 3.32 30.73 16.29
CA ASP A 5 4.51 30.18 15.62
C ASP A 5 4.46 30.35 14.09
N HIS A 6 3.28 30.61 13.55
CA HIS A 6 3.09 30.77 12.11
C HIS A 6 3.16 32.20 11.63
N PHE A 7 3.20 33.18 12.56
CA PHE A 7 3.16 34.62 12.28
C PHE A 7 4.17 35.41 13.15
N PRO A 8 5.45 34.99 13.22
CA PRO A 8 6.43 35.72 14.05
C PRO A 8 6.66 37.14 13.53
N ASP A 9 6.71 38.09 14.46
CA ASP A 9 7.08 39.47 14.19
C ASP A 9 8.57 39.58 13.84
N VAL A 10 8.89 40.34 12.81
CA VAL A 10 10.25 40.56 12.34
C VAL A 10 10.47 42.05 11.98
N GLY A 11 11.69 42.50 12.16
CA GLY A 11 12.10 43.83 11.68
C GLY A 11 12.49 43.76 10.19
N LYS A 12 12.00 44.69 9.38
CA LYS A 12 12.36 44.81 7.97
C LYS A 12 12.89 46.23 7.70
N VAL A 13 14.02 46.30 7.02
CA VAL A 13 14.57 47.60 6.57
C VAL A 13 14.01 47.92 5.19
N ILE A 14 13.43 49.10 5.04
CA ILE A 14 12.97 49.64 3.75
C ILE A 14 13.74 50.91 3.40
N ILE A 15 13.96 51.14 2.12
CA ILE A 15 14.56 52.37 1.64
C ILE A 15 13.44 53.39 1.38
N VAL A 16 13.49 54.50 2.07
CA VAL A 16 12.55 55.61 1.91
C VAL A 16 13.29 56.82 1.31
N GLY A 17 12.58 57.80 0.78
CA GLY A 17 13.06 58.96 0.01
C GLY A 17 14.53 59.33 0.18
N HIS A 18 15.21 59.62 -0.90
CA HIS A 18 16.64 59.97 -0.98
C HIS A 18 17.64 58.91 -0.46
N GLY A 19 17.20 57.59 -0.37
CA GLY A 19 18.09 56.51 0.04
C GLY A 19 18.25 56.32 1.55
N ALA A 20 17.40 56.94 2.38
CA ALA A 20 17.41 56.73 3.82
C ALA A 20 16.83 55.36 4.18
N GLU A 21 17.47 54.64 5.09
CA GLU A 21 16.99 53.37 5.63
C GLU A 21 16.03 53.61 6.80
N GLN A 22 14.87 52.93 6.75
CA GLN A 22 13.90 52.96 7.84
C GLN A 22 13.57 51.52 8.23
N GLN A 23 13.62 51.23 9.53
CA GLN A 23 13.19 49.93 10.07
C GLN A 23 11.68 49.99 10.32
N ILE A 24 10.96 48.99 9.79
CA ILE A 24 9.53 48.83 10.01
C ILE A 24 9.28 47.44 10.60
N ASN A 25 8.16 47.29 11.31
CA ASN A 25 7.69 45.95 11.73
C ASN A 25 7.05 45.26 10.53
N ASP A 26 7.39 44.01 10.38
CA ASP A 26 6.81 43.09 9.37
C ASP A 26 6.48 41.74 10.03
N ILE A 27 5.74 40.89 9.37
CA ILE A 27 5.36 39.58 9.85
C ILE A 27 5.90 38.54 8.87
N LEU A 28 6.71 37.61 9.39
CA LEU A 28 7.16 36.46 8.62
C LEU A 28 6.07 35.38 8.62
N LEU A 29 5.76 34.83 7.46
CA LEU A 29 4.76 33.81 7.32
C LEU A 29 5.42 32.44 7.11
N THR A 30 5.01 31.45 7.88
CA THR A 30 5.37 30.08 7.56
C THR A 30 4.66 29.65 6.26
N ARG A 31 5.15 28.59 5.62
CA ARG A 31 4.51 28.01 4.43
C ARG A 31 3.05 27.61 4.68
N TYR A 32 2.73 27.13 5.88
CA TYR A 32 1.38 26.78 6.28
C TYR A 32 0.47 28.02 6.38
N ALA A 33 0.95 29.10 6.99
CA ALA A 33 0.22 30.37 7.04
C ALA A 33 -0.04 30.93 5.63
N CYS A 34 0.98 30.90 4.74
CA CYS A 34 0.81 31.28 3.33
C CYS A 34 -0.26 30.46 2.63
N TYR A 35 -0.33 29.15 2.89
CA TYR A 35 -1.35 28.25 2.34
C TYR A 35 -2.75 28.66 2.80
N LEU A 36 -2.95 28.89 4.11
CA LEU A 36 -4.25 29.29 4.67
C LEU A 36 -4.71 30.65 4.12
N ILE A 37 -3.79 31.61 4.02
CA ILE A 37 -4.09 32.94 3.46
C ILE A 37 -4.48 32.82 1.98
N ALA A 38 -3.74 32.00 1.22
CA ALA A 38 -4.05 31.78 -0.20
C ALA A 38 -5.43 31.12 -0.37
N GLN A 39 -5.77 30.11 0.44
CA GLN A 39 -7.07 29.43 0.35
C GLN A 39 -8.26 30.37 0.60
N ASN A 40 -8.12 31.32 1.54
CA ASN A 40 -9.17 32.24 1.95
C ASN A 40 -9.10 33.61 1.23
N GLY A 41 -8.08 33.80 0.40
CA GLY A 41 -7.85 35.06 -0.31
C GLY A 41 -8.71 35.24 -1.57
N ASP A 42 -8.86 36.49 -1.99
CA ASP A 42 -9.59 36.82 -3.22
C ASP A 42 -8.80 36.41 -4.47
N SER A 43 -9.27 35.40 -5.18
CA SER A 43 -8.65 34.84 -6.38
C SER A 43 -8.57 35.83 -7.58
N ARG A 44 -9.29 36.96 -7.51
CA ARG A 44 -9.16 38.01 -8.51
C ARG A 44 -7.84 38.80 -8.40
N LYS A 45 -7.14 38.69 -7.25
CA LYS A 45 -5.80 39.23 -7.06
C LYS A 45 -4.76 38.29 -7.66
N PRO A 46 -3.91 38.75 -8.61
CA PRO A 46 -2.95 37.86 -9.29
C PRO A 46 -2.01 37.10 -8.35
N GLN A 47 -1.59 37.73 -7.24
CA GLN A 47 -0.71 37.07 -6.25
C GLN A 47 -1.40 35.93 -5.51
N VAL A 48 -2.69 36.10 -5.18
CA VAL A 48 -3.49 35.07 -4.53
C VAL A 48 -3.78 33.93 -5.50
N ALA A 49 -4.16 34.24 -6.74
CA ALA A 49 -4.38 33.23 -7.79
C ALA A 49 -3.12 32.40 -8.05
N PHE A 50 -1.95 33.06 -8.11
CA PHE A 50 -0.66 32.37 -8.24
C PHE A 50 -0.39 31.43 -7.06
N ALA A 51 -0.57 31.92 -5.83
CA ALA A 51 -0.35 31.13 -4.62
C ALA A 51 -1.30 29.91 -4.55
N GLN A 52 -2.59 30.11 -4.87
CA GLN A 52 -3.57 29.03 -4.94
C GLN A 52 -3.14 27.94 -5.96
N THR A 53 -2.75 28.37 -7.16
CA THR A 53 -2.26 27.46 -8.20
C THR A 53 -0.99 26.71 -7.75
N TYR A 54 -0.04 27.43 -7.15
CA TYR A 54 1.18 26.83 -6.62
C TYR A 54 0.87 25.72 -5.59
N PHE A 55 0.03 26.03 -4.61
CA PHE A 55 -0.31 25.06 -3.58
C PHE A 55 -1.10 23.87 -4.12
N ALA A 56 -2.03 24.09 -5.05
CA ALA A 56 -2.75 23.00 -5.73
C ALA A 56 -1.80 22.04 -6.47
N VAL A 57 -0.83 22.58 -7.18
CA VAL A 57 0.20 21.79 -7.87
C VAL A 57 1.08 21.01 -6.88
N GLN A 58 1.48 21.62 -5.76
CA GLN A 58 2.30 20.93 -4.75
C GLN A 58 1.53 19.82 -4.05
N THR A 59 0.24 20.03 -3.73
CA THR A 59 -0.63 18.99 -3.16
C THR A 59 -0.76 17.83 -4.13
N ARG A 60 -1.03 18.11 -5.41
CA ARG A 60 -1.14 17.04 -6.43
C ARG A 60 0.16 16.26 -6.60
N LYS A 61 1.32 16.92 -6.54
CA LYS A 61 2.62 16.22 -6.56
C LYS A 61 2.79 15.30 -5.37
N ALA A 62 2.41 15.74 -4.17
CA ALA A 62 2.48 14.92 -2.96
C ALA A 62 1.59 13.67 -3.06
N GLU A 63 0.34 13.83 -3.51
CA GLU A 63 -0.58 12.72 -3.76
C GLU A 63 -0.03 11.69 -4.76
N VAL A 64 0.56 12.17 -5.87
CA VAL A 64 1.17 11.29 -6.89
C VAL A 64 2.37 10.53 -6.32
N ILE A 65 3.20 11.18 -5.49
CA ILE A 65 4.35 10.54 -4.86
C ILE A 65 3.87 9.47 -3.87
N GLU A 66 2.89 9.79 -3.03
CA GLU A 66 2.30 8.84 -2.08
C GLU A 66 1.72 7.61 -2.79
N GLN A 67 0.94 7.83 -3.86
CA GLN A 67 0.39 6.73 -4.66
C GLN A 67 1.49 5.85 -5.26
N ARG A 68 2.57 6.45 -5.77
CA ARG A 68 3.71 5.69 -6.31
C ARG A 68 4.43 4.86 -5.24
N LEU A 69 4.55 5.38 -4.02
CA LEU A 69 5.14 4.62 -2.90
C LEU A 69 4.29 3.41 -2.55
N LEU A 70 2.96 3.56 -2.49
CA LEU A 70 2.03 2.46 -2.26
C LEU A 70 2.10 1.42 -3.38
N ASP A 71 2.17 1.86 -4.64
CA ASP A 71 2.32 0.95 -5.79
C ASP A 71 3.65 0.19 -5.75
N CYS A 72 4.75 0.84 -5.38
CA CYS A 72 6.06 0.19 -5.20
C CYS A 72 6.01 -0.86 -4.09
N GLU A 73 5.35 -0.57 -2.97
CA GLU A 73 5.19 -1.52 -1.87
C GLU A 73 4.38 -2.74 -2.31
N ARG A 74 3.29 -2.53 -3.05
CA ARG A 74 2.46 -3.61 -3.59
C ARG A 74 3.26 -4.50 -4.56
N LEU A 75 4.06 -3.90 -5.44
CA LEU A 75 4.91 -4.64 -6.38
C LEU A 75 5.97 -5.49 -5.66
N LYS A 76 6.62 -4.95 -4.63
CA LYS A 76 7.58 -5.70 -3.79
C LYS A 76 6.90 -6.88 -3.08
N ALA A 77 5.71 -6.67 -2.52
CA ALA A 77 4.94 -7.75 -1.90
C ALA A 77 4.56 -8.82 -2.92
N ARG A 78 4.19 -8.44 -4.15
CA ARG A 78 3.86 -9.37 -5.24
C ARG A 78 5.07 -10.17 -5.71
N GLU A 79 6.24 -9.55 -5.78
CA GLU A 79 7.49 -10.23 -6.13
C GLU A 79 7.85 -11.26 -5.05
N LYS A 80 7.80 -10.87 -3.77
CA LYS A 80 8.04 -11.78 -2.64
C LYS A 80 7.10 -12.98 -2.68
N LEU A 81 5.80 -12.78 -2.84
CA LEU A 81 4.83 -13.87 -2.99
C LEU A 81 5.21 -14.80 -4.15
N SER A 82 5.67 -14.26 -5.29
CA SER A 82 6.08 -15.08 -6.43
C SER A 82 7.27 -15.98 -6.09
N GLN A 83 8.23 -15.48 -5.30
CA GLN A 83 9.38 -16.27 -4.83
C GLN A 83 8.93 -17.35 -3.86
N THR A 84 8.07 -17.03 -2.89
CA THR A 84 7.52 -17.97 -1.92
C THR A 84 6.71 -19.10 -2.61
N GLU A 85 5.86 -18.74 -3.59
CA GLU A 85 5.11 -19.74 -4.38
C GLU A 85 6.02 -20.64 -5.22
N LYS A 86 7.15 -20.14 -5.73
CA LYS A 86 8.16 -20.97 -6.42
C LYS A 86 8.83 -21.95 -5.46
N GLN A 87 9.21 -21.48 -4.26
CA GLN A 87 9.77 -22.35 -3.23
C GLN A 87 8.77 -23.45 -2.83
N LEU A 88 7.51 -23.09 -2.59
CA LEU A 88 6.45 -24.03 -2.30
C LEU A 88 6.33 -25.08 -3.42
N SER A 89 6.31 -24.64 -4.69
CA SER A 89 6.26 -25.56 -5.83
C SER A 89 7.43 -26.54 -5.85
N GLY A 90 8.65 -26.09 -5.54
CA GLY A 90 9.83 -26.95 -5.42
C GLY A 90 9.69 -28.00 -4.33
N ILE A 91 9.30 -27.56 -3.12
CA ILE A 91 9.08 -28.45 -1.97
C ILE A 91 7.99 -29.49 -2.29
N LEU A 92 6.88 -29.08 -2.90
CA LEU A 92 5.79 -29.99 -3.26
C LEU A 92 6.24 -31.02 -4.29
N TYR A 93 7.04 -30.62 -5.26
CA TYR A 93 7.60 -31.52 -6.25
C TYR A 93 8.51 -32.59 -5.60
N GLU A 94 9.38 -32.20 -4.67
CA GLU A 94 10.23 -33.12 -3.89
C GLU A 94 9.40 -34.09 -3.03
N ARG A 95 8.17 -33.73 -2.68
CA ARG A 95 7.21 -34.54 -1.91
C ARG A 95 6.27 -35.37 -2.79
N GLY A 96 6.56 -35.48 -4.10
CA GLY A 96 5.84 -36.32 -5.05
C GLY A 96 4.55 -35.69 -5.61
N ILE A 97 4.38 -34.38 -5.56
CA ILE A 97 3.22 -33.66 -6.08
C ILE A 97 3.56 -33.06 -7.44
N ASP A 98 2.74 -33.39 -8.44
CA ASP A 98 2.86 -32.87 -9.79
C ASP A 98 2.25 -31.45 -9.94
N ASN A 99 2.38 -30.87 -11.13
CA ASN A 99 1.83 -29.56 -11.46
C ASN A 99 0.30 -29.45 -11.28
N LYS A 100 -0.43 -30.56 -11.48
CA LYS A 100 -1.90 -30.62 -11.28
C LYS A 100 -2.23 -30.57 -9.79
N GLY A 101 -1.53 -31.38 -8.99
CA GLY A 101 -1.64 -31.37 -7.54
C GLY A 101 -1.32 -29.99 -6.95
N PHE A 102 -0.25 -29.33 -7.44
CA PHE A 102 0.09 -27.97 -7.03
C PHE A 102 -1.04 -26.96 -7.34
N ALA A 103 -1.62 -27.02 -8.54
CA ALA A 103 -2.72 -26.13 -8.92
C ALA A 103 -3.96 -26.32 -8.02
N ILE A 104 -4.25 -27.57 -7.64
CA ILE A 104 -5.36 -27.91 -6.73
C ILE A 104 -5.09 -27.36 -5.32
N ILE A 105 -3.91 -27.62 -4.76
CA ILE A 105 -3.52 -27.13 -3.43
C ILE A 105 -3.61 -25.61 -3.37
N ARG A 106 -3.06 -24.92 -4.36
CA ARG A 106 -3.11 -23.46 -4.46
C ARG A 106 -4.54 -22.93 -4.54
N SER A 107 -5.40 -23.56 -5.36
CA SER A 107 -6.80 -23.14 -5.50
C SER A 107 -7.61 -23.33 -4.20
N LYS A 108 -7.34 -24.41 -3.46
CA LYS A 108 -7.98 -24.66 -2.16
C LYS A 108 -7.47 -23.72 -1.07
N GLY A 109 -6.19 -23.36 -1.10
CA GLY A 109 -5.63 -22.31 -0.24
C GLY A 109 -6.27 -20.96 -0.53
N ASP A 110 -6.40 -20.57 -1.79
CA ASP A 110 -7.11 -19.33 -2.17
C ASP A 110 -8.56 -19.36 -1.67
N GLN A 111 -9.25 -20.51 -1.77
CA GLN A 111 -10.62 -20.65 -1.27
C GLN A 111 -10.69 -20.52 0.26
N ALA A 112 -9.74 -21.08 0.97
CA ALA A 112 -9.66 -20.94 2.44
C ALA A 112 -9.39 -19.50 2.88
N LEU A 113 -8.46 -18.80 2.20
CA LEU A 113 -8.08 -17.44 2.54
C LEU A 113 -9.17 -16.41 2.16
N PHE A 114 -9.75 -16.52 0.96
CA PHE A 114 -10.67 -15.52 0.40
C PHE A 114 -12.14 -15.93 0.49
N ASN A 115 -12.46 -17.10 1.00
CA ASN A 115 -13.81 -17.67 1.01
C ASN A 115 -14.48 -17.72 -0.39
N LEU A 116 -13.68 -17.68 -1.43
CA LEU A 116 -14.07 -17.68 -2.84
C LEU A 116 -13.07 -18.53 -3.63
N SER A 117 -13.56 -19.35 -4.58
CA SER A 117 -12.64 -19.99 -5.52
C SER A 117 -11.86 -18.93 -6.32
N THR A 118 -10.67 -19.29 -6.80
CA THR A 118 -9.84 -18.39 -7.62
C THR A 118 -10.61 -17.82 -8.82
N GLN A 119 -11.48 -18.61 -9.43
CA GLN A 119 -12.32 -18.17 -10.56
C GLN A 119 -13.39 -17.16 -10.13
N MET A 120 -14.08 -17.41 -9.02
CA MET A 120 -15.08 -16.49 -8.48
C MET A 120 -14.43 -15.17 -8.04
N LEU A 121 -13.26 -15.23 -7.43
CA LEU A 121 -12.50 -14.05 -7.02
C LEU A 121 -12.05 -13.23 -8.24
N LYS A 122 -11.54 -13.87 -9.29
CA LYS A 122 -11.21 -13.22 -10.57
C LYS A 122 -12.43 -12.52 -11.17
N LYS A 123 -13.58 -13.21 -11.20
CA LYS A 123 -14.83 -12.64 -11.72
C LYS A 123 -15.28 -11.42 -10.92
N ARG A 124 -15.24 -11.51 -9.58
CA ARG A 124 -15.61 -10.40 -8.68
C ARG A 124 -14.74 -9.16 -8.88
N MET A 125 -13.43 -9.36 -9.12
CA MET A 125 -12.45 -8.29 -9.28
C MET A 125 -12.25 -7.87 -10.75
N ASN A 126 -13.02 -8.40 -11.69
CA ASN A 126 -12.88 -8.16 -13.14
C ASN A 126 -11.46 -8.44 -13.68
N VAL A 127 -10.82 -9.49 -13.15
CA VAL A 127 -9.46 -9.87 -13.56
C VAL A 127 -9.50 -10.67 -14.86
N PRO A 128 -8.68 -10.31 -15.88
CA PRO A 128 -8.56 -11.09 -17.10
C PRO A 128 -8.17 -12.57 -16.80
N THR A 129 -8.72 -13.52 -17.54
CA THR A 129 -8.50 -14.95 -17.32
C THR A 129 -7.04 -15.35 -17.40
N ASN A 130 -6.26 -14.71 -18.26
CA ASN A 130 -4.83 -14.95 -18.51
C ASN A 130 -3.90 -14.27 -17.48
N ARG A 131 -4.42 -13.48 -16.54
CA ARG A 131 -3.62 -12.80 -15.51
C ARG A 131 -3.77 -13.49 -14.16
N PRO A 132 -2.68 -13.59 -13.37
CA PRO A 132 -2.77 -14.08 -11.99
C PRO A 132 -3.60 -13.13 -11.13
N ILE A 133 -4.41 -13.69 -10.21
CA ILE A 133 -5.22 -12.89 -9.28
C ILE A 133 -4.36 -11.99 -8.39
N ALA A 134 -3.18 -12.46 -8.03
CA ALA A 134 -2.26 -11.72 -7.15
C ALA A 134 -1.79 -10.37 -7.72
N ASP A 135 -1.89 -10.16 -9.04
CA ASP A 135 -1.58 -8.87 -9.67
C ASP A 135 -2.62 -7.78 -9.35
N PHE A 136 -3.80 -8.19 -8.87
CA PHE A 136 -4.95 -7.31 -8.62
C PHE A 136 -5.35 -7.24 -7.15
N LEU A 137 -4.73 -8.05 -6.29
CA LEU A 137 -5.01 -8.05 -4.85
C LEU A 137 -4.44 -6.79 -4.18
N PRO A 138 -5.10 -6.28 -3.13
CA PRO A 138 -4.53 -5.30 -2.22
C PRO A 138 -3.25 -5.83 -1.55
N THR A 139 -2.35 -4.93 -1.15
CA THR A 139 -1.08 -5.29 -0.52
C THR A 139 -1.24 -6.21 0.68
N ILE A 140 -2.24 -5.96 1.54
CA ILE A 140 -2.50 -6.79 2.71
C ILE A 140 -2.89 -8.23 2.33
N SER A 141 -3.70 -8.40 1.29
CA SER A 141 -4.11 -9.73 0.81
C SER A 141 -2.97 -10.49 0.13
N ILE A 142 -2.07 -9.77 -0.56
CA ILE A 142 -0.82 -10.35 -1.10
C ILE A 142 0.07 -10.85 0.04
N LYS A 143 0.29 -10.03 1.08
CA LYS A 143 1.09 -10.38 2.25
C LYS A 143 0.48 -11.54 3.05
N ALA A 144 -0.84 -11.57 3.18
CA ALA A 144 -1.55 -12.67 3.83
C ALA A 144 -1.35 -14.00 3.09
N LYS A 145 -1.46 -13.98 1.76
CA LYS A 145 -1.22 -15.15 0.92
C LYS A 145 0.24 -15.61 0.98
N ASP A 146 1.18 -14.69 1.01
CA ASP A 146 2.62 -14.95 1.17
C ASP A 146 2.90 -15.63 2.51
N LEU A 147 2.37 -15.08 3.60
CA LEU A 147 2.51 -15.65 4.94
C LEU A 147 1.96 -17.08 5.01
N ALA A 148 0.76 -17.35 4.49
CA ALA A 148 0.17 -18.69 4.49
C ALA A 148 1.00 -19.69 3.67
N ALA A 149 1.59 -19.26 2.55
CA ALA A 149 2.48 -20.06 1.73
C ALA A 149 3.82 -20.34 2.45
N GLU A 150 4.42 -19.33 3.11
CA GLU A 150 5.62 -19.52 3.92
C GLU A 150 5.39 -20.48 5.10
N MET A 151 4.27 -20.33 5.83
CA MET A 151 3.87 -21.27 6.88
C MET A 151 3.78 -22.71 6.35
N THR A 152 3.22 -22.88 5.16
CA THR A 152 3.12 -24.20 4.52
C THR A 152 4.51 -24.75 4.18
N ASN A 153 5.42 -23.92 3.63
CA ASN A 153 6.80 -24.33 3.34
C ASN A 153 7.50 -24.85 4.59
N VAL A 154 7.42 -24.12 5.69
CA VAL A 154 8.03 -24.49 6.97
C VAL A 154 7.39 -25.79 7.51
N ASN A 155 6.05 -25.85 7.55
CA ASN A 155 5.35 -26.96 8.16
C ASN A 155 5.50 -28.28 7.37
N VAL A 156 5.53 -28.22 6.03
CA VAL A 156 5.79 -29.41 5.20
C VAL A 156 7.17 -30.01 5.50
N GLN A 157 8.18 -29.17 5.69
CA GLN A 157 9.52 -29.62 6.01
C GLN A 157 9.63 -30.09 7.47
N THR A 158 9.13 -29.30 8.42
CA THR A 158 9.27 -29.58 9.86
C THR A 158 8.47 -30.81 10.30
N LYS A 159 7.28 -31.00 9.73
CA LYS A 159 6.40 -32.14 10.02
C LYS A 159 6.66 -33.33 9.09
N ASP A 160 7.61 -33.21 8.17
CA ASP A 160 7.98 -34.22 7.17
C ASP A 160 6.78 -34.77 6.38
N LEU A 161 5.92 -33.86 5.90
CA LEU A 161 4.68 -34.25 5.21
C LEU A 161 4.96 -34.72 3.78
N TYR A 162 4.33 -35.82 3.39
CA TYR A 162 4.44 -36.43 2.06
C TYR A 162 3.07 -36.66 1.42
N GLY A 163 3.02 -36.49 0.09
CA GLY A 163 1.83 -36.70 -0.71
C GLY A 163 0.82 -35.58 -0.65
N GLN A 164 -0.12 -35.61 -1.58
CA GLN A 164 -1.03 -34.47 -1.81
C GLN A 164 -1.94 -34.18 -0.62
N SER A 165 -2.60 -35.22 -0.07
CA SER A 165 -3.66 -34.99 0.93
C SER A 165 -3.20 -34.38 2.23
N PRO A 166 -2.07 -34.78 2.88
CA PRO A 166 -1.57 -34.12 4.10
C PRO A 166 -1.13 -32.69 3.85
N ILE A 167 -0.45 -32.47 2.72
CA ILE A 167 0.08 -31.13 2.39
C ILE A 167 -1.06 -30.17 2.00
N GLU A 168 -2.05 -30.65 1.26
CA GLU A 168 -3.25 -29.89 0.94
C GLU A 168 -3.98 -29.45 2.21
N LYS A 169 -4.17 -30.35 3.17
CA LYS A 169 -4.79 -30.05 4.45
C LYS A 169 -4.00 -28.99 5.20
N GLU A 170 -2.68 -29.14 5.32
CA GLU A 170 -1.80 -28.19 5.97
C GLU A 170 -1.89 -26.81 5.32
N HIS A 171 -1.92 -26.76 3.99
CA HIS A 171 -2.05 -25.48 3.26
C HIS A 171 -3.41 -24.81 3.49
N ILE A 172 -4.49 -25.58 3.54
CA ILE A 172 -5.83 -25.06 3.88
C ILE A 172 -5.86 -24.54 5.31
N ASP A 173 -5.34 -25.30 6.28
CA ASP A 173 -5.33 -24.92 7.70
C ASP A 173 -4.54 -23.60 7.91
N ASN A 174 -3.38 -23.46 7.28
CA ASN A 174 -2.57 -22.24 7.34
C ASN A 174 -3.31 -21.03 6.73
N ASN A 175 -3.95 -21.19 5.58
CA ASN A 175 -4.73 -20.12 4.94
C ASN A 175 -5.95 -19.74 5.78
N THR A 176 -6.62 -20.71 6.40
CA THR A 176 -7.74 -20.46 7.32
C THR A 176 -7.28 -19.70 8.57
N ALA A 177 -6.17 -20.11 9.18
CA ALA A 177 -5.60 -19.42 10.34
C ALA A 177 -5.25 -17.96 10.04
N VAL A 178 -4.65 -17.68 8.89
CA VAL A 178 -4.34 -16.30 8.45
C VAL A 178 -5.63 -15.51 8.22
N ARG A 179 -6.65 -16.11 7.57
CA ARG A 179 -7.96 -15.48 7.41
C ARG A 179 -8.58 -15.11 8.74
N ASP A 180 -8.65 -16.06 9.67
CA ASP A 180 -9.26 -15.86 11.00
C ASP A 180 -8.57 -14.74 11.77
N MET A 181 -7.23 -14.70 11.74
CA MET A 181 -6.45 -13.61 12.32
C MET A 181 -6.84 -12.24 11.73
N LEU A 182 -6.99 -12.14 10.41
CA LEU A 182 -7.38 -10.89 9.75
C LEU A 182 -8.81 -10.48 10.13
N LEU A 183 -9.76 -11.43 10.12
CA LEU A 183 -11.15 -11.18 10.48
C LEU A 183 -11.30 -10.71 11.93
N GLN A 184 -10.54 -11.28 12.87
CA GLN A 184 -10.50 -10.84 14.28
C GLN A 184 -10.02 -9.38 14.40
N ARG A 185 -9.28 -8.86 13.44
CA ARG A 185 -8.82 -7.46 13.36
C ARG A 185 -9.73 -6.59 12.48
N GLY A 186 -10.88 -7.10 12.04
CA GLY A 186 -11.82 -6.38 11.19
C GLY A 186 -11.39 -6.25 9.73
N ILE A 187 -10.38 -7.01 9.29
CA ILE A 187 -9.86 -6.96 7.93
C ILE A 187 -10.42 -8.14 7.14
N LYS A 188 -11.12 -7.86 6.04
CA LYS A 188 -11.58 -8.89 5.09
C LYS A 188 -10.56 -9.02 3.97
N PRO A 189 -9.98 -10.20 3.73
CA PRO A 189 -8.96 -10.38 2.69
C PRO A 189 -9.49 -10.36 1.26
N GLU A 190 -10.81 -10.60 1.05
CA GLU A 190 -11.50 -10.56 -0.24
C GLU A 190 -12.16 -9.22 -0.59
#